data_c79819a8a9390d3147e9a9ef5ba643e2
#
_entry.id   c79819a8a9390d3147e9a9ef5ba643e2
#
_cell.length_a   1.000
_cell.length_b   1.000
_cell.length_c   1.000
_cell.angle_alpha   90.00
_cell.angle_beta   90.00
_cell.angle_gamma   90.00
#
_symmetry.space_group_name_H-M   'P 1'
#
loop_
_entity.id
_entity.type
_entity.pdbx_description
1 polymer ?
#
loop_
_entity_poly.entity_id
_entity_poly.type
_entity_poly.pdbx_seq_one_letter_code
_entity_poly.pdbx_strand_id
1 'polypeptide(L)'
;VNISKEIITQNNSMLSLLDVARNVAKSKSTMMIQSESGTGKELLANYIHENSDRAKRPFVAINCAALPETLLESELFGHAKGAFTGAVQDYRGKFEQAHTGTILLDEISEMALPLQAKLLRVLQESQIDKVGGKDPIPVDVRVIATTNQNLMGMVDSGKFREDLFFRLNVIPLSLPPLRDRME
;
A
#
# COMPACT_ATOMS: atom_id res chain seq x y z
N VAL A 1 -9.12 14.12 16.65
CA VAL A 1 -8.72 15.35 15.97
C VAL A 1 -7.94 14.91 14.74
N ASN A 2 -8.59 14.93 13.56
CA ASN A 2 -7.90 14.73 12.28
C ASN A 2 -7.07 16.00 12.03
N ILE A 3 -5.80 15.94 12.33
CA ILE A 3 -4.86 16.94 11.82
C ILE A 3 -4.65 16.55 10.35
N SER A 4 -5.24 17.32 9.45
CA SER A 4 -4.88 17.23 8.03
C SER A 4 -3.38 17.52 7.94
N LYS A 5 -2.59 16.51 7.62
CA LYS A 5 -1.14 16.66 7.43
C LYS A 5 -0.93 17.35 6.07
N GLU A 6 -1.02 18.67 6.07
CA GLU A 6 -0.82 19.48 4.86
C GLU A 6 0.64 19.39 4.42
N ILE A 7 0.86 19.13 3.13
CA ILE A 7 2.21 19.18 2.55
C ILE A 7 2.51 20.64 2.24
N ILE A 8 3.38 21.24 3.05
CA ILE A 8 3.84 22.63 2.87
C ILE A 8 5.16 22.57 2.11
N THR A 9 5.22 23.21 0.94
CA THR A 9 6.43 23.26 0.12
C THR A 9 6.40 24.47 -0.84
N GLN A 10 7.57 25.02 -1.13
CA GLN A 10 7.81 26.01 -2.19
C GLN A 10 8.68 25.44 -3.32
N ASN A 11 9.15 24.20 -3.15
CA ASN A 11 10.00 23.53 -4.12
C ASN A 11 9.21 23.19 -5.39
N ASN A 12 9.68 23.66 -6.55
CA ASN A 12 9.00 23.50 -7.84
C ASN A 12 8.80 22.04 -8.24
N SER A 13 9.76 21.15 -7.95
CA SER A 13 9.64 19.72 -8.24
C SER A 13 8.54 19.07 -7.40
N MET A 14 8.42 19.48 -6.14
CA MET A 14 7.33 19.01 -5.26
C MET A 14 5.98 19.54 -5.70
N LEU A 15 5.87 20.81 -6.07
CA LEU A 15 4.62 21.39 -6.58
C LEU A 15 4.15 20.65 -7.83
N SER A 16 5.06 20.40 -8.79
CA SER A 16 4.77 19.62 -9.99
C SER A 16 4.33 18.20 -9.66
N LEU A 17 4.98 17.54 -8.69
CA LEU A 17 4.58 16.21 -8.23
C LEU A 17 3.19 16.21 -7.60
N LEU A 18 2.85 17.21 -6.79
CA LEU A 18 1.52 17.34 -6.17
C LEU A 18 0.43 17.57 -7.23
N ASP A 19 0.71 18.32 -8.28
CA ASP A 19 -0.23 18.49 -9.39
C ASP A 19 -0.46 17.18 -10.16
N VAL A 20 0.61 16.43 -10.44
CA VAL A 20 0.50 15.09 -11.03
C VAL A 20 -0.29 14.18 -10.08
N ALA A 21 0.05 14.14 -8.80
CA ALA A 21 -0.62 13.32 -7.79
C ALA A 21 -2.12 13.63 -7.71
N ARG A 22 -2.50 14.92 -7.78
CA ARG A 22 -3.91 15.34 -7.79
C ARG A 22 -4.65 14.85 -9.04
N ASN A 23 -4.02 14.93 -10.20
CA ASN A 23 -4.62 14.47 -11.45
C ASN A 23 -4.82 12.96 -11.47
N VAL A 24 -3.84 12.18 -11.02
CA VAL A 24 -3.93 10.72 -10.96
C VAL A 24 -4.75 10.22 -9.77
N ALA A 25 -5.04 11.09 -8.78
CA ALA A 25 -5.86 10.74 -7.61
C ALA A 25 -7.25 10.24 -8.00
N LYS A 26 -7.82 10.72 -9.11
CA LYS A 26 -9.13 10.30 -9.62
C LYS A 26 -9.11 8.92 -10.28
N SER A 27 -7.93 8.39 -10.63
CA SER A 27 -7.81 7.05 -11.17
C SER A 27 -8.02 5.99 -10.06
N LYS A 28 -8.62 4.85 -10.44
CA LYS A 28 -8.72 3.66 -9.57
C LYS A 28 -7.47 2.78 -9.63
N SER A 29 -6.53 3.10 -10.51
CA SER A 29 -5.31 2.31 -10.71
C SER A 29 -4.42 2.29 -9.48
N THR A 30 -3.65 1.22 -9.35
CA THR A 30 -2.62 1.07 -8.33
C THR A 30 -1.51 2.09 -8.55
N MET A 31 -0.99 2.64 -7.47
CA MET A 31 0.10 3.60 -7.50
C MET A 31 1.29 3.10 -6.72
N MET A 32 2.48 3.32 -7.27
CA MET A 32 3.75 3.02 -6.62
C MET A 32 4.49 4.33 -6.33
N ILE A 33 4.76 4.60 -5.07
CA ILE A 33 5.57 5.74 -4.63
C ILE A 33 6.97 5.25 -4.29
N GLN A 34 7.95 5.65 -5.07
CA GLN A 34 9.34 5.32 -4.83
C GLN A 34 10.10 6.54 -4.29
N SER A 35 10.84 6.36 -3.19
CA SER A 35 11.66 7.42 -2.61
C SER A 35 12.50 6.89 -1.47
N GLU A 36 13.52 7.63 -1.08
CA GLU A 36 14.32 7.37 0.12
C GLU A 36 13.47 7.32 1.39
N SER A 37 14.01 6.73 2.45
CA SER A 37 13.33 6.69 3.75
C SER A 37 13.19 8.11 4.34
N GLY A 38 12.09 8.36 5.06
CA GLY A 38 11.85 9.63 5.73
C GLY A 38 11.42 10.80 4.83
N THR A 39 11.20 10.58 3.54
CA THR A 39 10.86 11.64 2.56
C THR A 39 9.39 12.07 2.57
N GLY A 40 8.52 11.42 3.36
CA GLY A 40 7.10 11.75 3.41
C GLY A 40 6.21 10.96 2.45
N LYS A 41 6.59 9.71 2.10
CA LYS A 41 5.78 8.81 1.23
C LYS A 41 4.35 8.64 1.74
N GLU A 42 4.18 8.47 3.06
CA GLU A 42 2.85 8.35 3.69
C GLU A 42 2.01 9.63 3.54
N LEU A 43 2.65 10.81 3.65
CA LEU A 43 1.97 12.09 3.46
C LEU A 43 1.47 12.23 2.02
N LEU A 44 2.29 11.85 1.02
CA LEU A 44 1.89 11.87 -0.37
C LEU A 44 0.75 10.88 -0.64
N ALA A 45 0.80 9.67 -0.07
CA ALA A 45 -0.28 8.68 -0.19
C ALA A 45 -1.60 9.20 0.40
N ASN A 46 -1.54 9.86 1.56
CA ASN A 46 -2.72 10.48 2.17
C ASN A 46 -3.26 11.63 1.31
N TYR A 47 -2.39 12.49 0.78
CA TYR A 47 -2.76 13.56 -0.15
C TYR A 47 -3.47 13.02 -1.39
N ILE A 48 -2.99 11.92 -1.98
CA ILE A 48 -3.65 11.24 -3.10
C ILE A 48 -5.03 10.75 -2.71
N HIS A 49 -5.17 10.14 -1.55
CA HIS A 49 -6.45 9.67 -1.04
C HIS A 49 -7.45 10.81 -0.84
N GLU A 50 -7.04 11.91 -0.19
CA GLU A 50 -7.88 13.08 0.09
C GLU A 50 -8.35 13.80 -1.19
N ASN A 51 -7.59 13.72 -2.29
CA ASN A 51 -7.95 14.29 -3.59
C ASN A 51 -8.66 13.29 -4.53
N SER A 52 -9.04 12.10 -4.04
CA SER A 52 -9.70 11.05 -4.81
C SER A 52 -11.22 11.02 -4.58
N ASP A 53 -11.90 10.26 -5.42
CA ASP A 53 -13.34 9.96 -5.24
C ASP A 53 -13.63 9.16 -3.95
N ARG A 54 -12.57 8.64 -3.30
CA ARG A 54 -12.63 7.88 -2.05
C ARG A 54 -12.21 8.70 -0.81
N ALA A 55 -12.09 10.02 -0.92
CA ALA A 55 -11.63 10.91 0.17
C ALA A 55 -12.43 10.77 1.48
N LYS A 56 -13.71 10.41 1.38
CA LYS A 56 -14.60 10.19 2.54
C LYS A 56 -14.68 8.72 2.97
N ARG A 57 -13.91 7.84 2.35
CA ARG A 57 -13.86 6.41 2.63
C ARG A 57 -12.66 6.08 3.50
N PRO A 58 -12.58 4.85 4.06
CA PRO A 58 -11.44 4.48 4.89
C PRO A 58 -10.08 4.65 4.18
N PHE A 59 -9.11 5.17 4.90
CA PHE A 59 -7.70 5.12 4.55
C PHE A 59 -6.98 4.28 5.60
N VAL A 60 -6.48 3.12 5.18
CA VAL A 60 -5.84 2.14 6.07
C VAL A 60 -4.39 1.98 5.64
N ALA A 61 -3.46 2.24 6.55
CA ALA A 61 -2.04 2.07 6.30
C ALA A 61 -1.47 0.88 7.08
N ILE A 62 -0.55 0.17 6.47
CA ILE A 62 0.23 -0.90 7.11
C ILE A 62 1.66 -0.84 6.60
N ASN A 63 2.62 -0.94 7.53
CA ASN A 63 4.04 -1.04 7.20
C ASN A 63 4.44 -2.52 7.14
N CYS A 64 4.86 -2.97 5.94
CA CYS A 64 5.22 -4.36 5.69
C CYS A 64 6.53 -4.79 6.35
N ALA A 65 7.39 -3.83 6.75
CA ALA A 65 8.63 -4.09 7.47
C ALA A 65 8.45 -4.21 8.99
N ALA A 66 7.33 -3.75 9.53
CA ALA A 66 7.14 -3.62 10.97
C ALA A 66 6.77 -4.95 11.68
N LEU A 67 6.36 -5.97 10.93
CA LEU A 67 5.81 -7.21 11.47
C LEU A 67 6.49 -8.45 10.87
N PRO A 68 6.69 -9.52 11.65
CA PRO A 68 7.05 -10.82 11.12
C PRO A 68 6.03 -11.32 10.09
N GLU A 69 6.45 -12.16 9.15
CA GLU A 69 5.65 -12.65 8.02
C GLU A 69 4.28 -13.18 8.43
N THR A 70 4.22 -14.05 9.45
CA THR A 70 2.97 -14.68 9.91
C THR A 70 1.98 -13.67 10.51
N LEU A 71 2.48 -12.67 11.22
CA LEU A 71 1.65 -11.59 11.76
C LEU A 71 1.21 -10.63 10.65
N LEU A 72 2.09 -10.31 9.71
CA LEU A 72 1.77 -9.47 8.57
C LEU A 72 0.66 -10.10 7.72
N GLU A 73 0.72 -11.43 7.50
CA GLU A 73 -0.32 -12.17 6.80
C GLU A 73 -1.69 -12.02 7.48
N SER A 74 -1.74 -12.27 8.78
CA SER A 74 -2.95 -12.13 9.58
C SER A 74 -3.47 -10.69 9.63
N GLU A 75 -2.58 -9.70 9.75
CA GLU A 75 -2.95 -8.28 9.72
C GLU A 75 -3.52 -7.86 8.36
N LEU A 76 -2.92 -8.30 7.25
CA LEU A 76 -3.37 -7.95 5.91
C LEU A 76 -4.71 -8.60 5.55
N PHE A 77 -4.78 -9.92 5.70
CA PHE A 77 -5.89 -10.73 5.16
C PHE A 77 -6.91 -11.16 6.21
N GLY A 78 -6.58 -11.02 7.50
CA GLY A 78 -7.38 -11.51 8.60
C GLY A 78 -7.21 -13.02 8.83
N HIS A 79 -7.85 -13.51 9.88
CA HIS A 79 -7.85 -14.94 10.19
C HIS A 79 -9.22 -15.38 10.70
N ALA A 80 -9.53 -16.65 10.50
CA ALA A 80 -10.65 -17.32 11.12
C ALA A 80 -10.29 -17.81 12.52
N LYS A 81 -11.28 -17.90 13.39
CA LYS A 81 -11.12 -18.52 14.72
C LYS A 81 -10.52 -19.93 14.57
N GLY A 82 -9.47 -20.20 15.34
CA GLY A 82 -8.78 -21.50 15.34
C GLY A 82 -7.78 -21.70 14.20
N ALA A 83 -7.50 -20.67 13.37
CA ALA A 83 -6.56 -20.76 12.26
C ALA A 83 -5.12 -21.09 12.69
N PHE A 84 -4.73 -20.66 13.89
CA PHE A 84 -3.43 -20.95 14.51
C PHE A 84 -3.54 -20.86 16.03
N THR A 85 -2.49 -21.30 16.74
CA THR A 85 -2.45 -21.20 18.21
C THR A 85 -2.53 -19.74 18.64
N GLY A 86 -3.61 -19.36 19.34
CA GLY A 86 -3.89 -17.97 19.75
C GLY A 86 -4.96 -17.25 18.92
N ALA A 87 -5.45 -17.84 17.83
CA ALA A 87 -6.59 -17.32 17.06
C ALA A 87 -7.93 -17.61 17.79
N VAL A 88 -8.18 -16.91 18.89
CA VAL A 88 -9.35 -17.13 19.76
C VAL A 88 -10.66 -16.63 19.17
N GLN A 89 -10.61 -15.74 18.20
CA GLN A 89 -11.77 -15.15 17.51
C GLN A 89 -11.43 -14.85 16.05
N ASP A 90 -12.46 -14.58 15.25
CA ASP A 90 -12.28 -14.08 13.89
C ASP A 90 -11.67 -12.67 13.92
N TYR A 91 -10.75 -12.40 12.98
CA TYR A 91 -10.11 -11.10 12.83
C TYR A 91 -10.33 -10.55 11.41
N ARG A 92 -10.72 -9.28 11.34
CA ARG A 92 -10.86 -8.56 10.08
C ARG A 92 -9.54 -7.91 9.71
N GLY A 93 -8.92 -8.39 8.62
CA GLY A 93 -7.65 -7.85 8.13
C GLY A 93 -7.78 -6.44 7.54
N LYS A 94 -6.63 -5.83 7.24
CA LYS A 94 -6.54 -4.45 6.72
C LYS A 94 -7.25 -4.28 5.38
N PHE A 95 -7.26 -5.29 4.51
CA PHE A 95 -8.02 -5.24 3.26
C PHE A 95 -9.52 -5.16 3.47
N GLU A 96 -10.08 -5.90 4.43
CA GLU A 96 -11.50 -5.77 4.80
C GLU A 96 -11.80 -4.41 5.43
N GLN A 97 -10.89 -3.90 6.28
CA GLN A 97 -11.03 -2.59 6.91
C GLN A 97 -11.00 -1.45 5.89
N ALA A 98 -10.21 -1.62 4.81
CA ALA A 98 -10.08 -0.65 3.72
C ALA A 98 -11.18 -0.78 2.65
N HIS A 99 -12.14 -1.69 2.81
CA HIS A 99 -13.20 -1.91 1.82
C HIS A 99 -13.89 -0.60 1.43
N THR A 100 -14.08 -0.38 0.14
CA THR A 100 -14.56 0.86 -0.52
C THR A 100 -13.60 2.05 -0.43
N GLY A 101 -12.47 1.92 0.27
CA GLY A 101 -11.49 2.98 0.51
C GLY A 101 -10.14 2.73 -0.16
N THR A 102 -9.09 3.09 0.55
CA THR A 102 -7.70 2.99 0.08
C THR A 102 -6.86 2.28 1.14
N ILE A 103 -6.00 1.37 0.69
CA ILE A 103 -4.95 0.78 1.52
C ILE A 103 -3.59 1.31 1.09
N LEU A 104 -2.76 1.69 2.05
CA LEU A 104 -1.36 2.01 1.88
C LEU A 104 -0.51 0.83 2.37
N LEU A 105 0.24 0.23 1.44
CA LEU A 105 1.24 -0.81 1.73
C LEU A 105 2.61 -0.14 1.76
N ASP A 106 3.04 0.28 2.94
CA ASP A 106 4.34 0.94 3.11
C ASP A 106 5.48 -0.08 3.18
N GLU A 107 6.59 0.22 2.54
CA GLU A 107 7.78 -0.64 2.42
C GLU A 107 7.44 -2.03 1.84
N ILE A 108 6.77 -2.05 0.68
CA ILE A 108 6.31 -3.30 0.01
C ILE A 108 7.46 -4.24 -0.35
N SER A 109 8.68 -3.72 -0.52
CA SER A 109 9.90 -4.49 -0.78
C SER A 109 10.24 -5.51 0.31
N GLU A 110 9.77 -5.28 1.53
CA GLU A 110 10.04 -6.16 2.69
C GLU A 110 9.07 -7.34 2.79
N MET A 111 8.06 -7.39 1.92
CA MET A 111 7.08 -8.48 1.92
C MET A 111 7.71 -9.79 1.41
N ALA A 112 7.54 -10.87 2.15
CA ALA A 112 8.00 -12.20 1.77
C ALA A 112 7.25 -12.73 0.52
N LEU A 113 7.92 -13.56 -0.29
CA LEU A 113 7.38 -14.08 -1.55
C LEU A 113 6.02 -14.78 -1.42
N PRO A 114 5.73 -15.57 -0.38
CA PRO A 114 4.39 -16.16 -0.21
C PRO A 114 3.29 -15.11 -0.07
N LEU A 115 3.55 -14.02 0.64
CA LEU A 115 2.59 -12.92 0.81
C LEU A 115 2.45 -12.09 -0.47
N GLN A 116 3.53 -11.93 -1.24
CA GLN A 116 3.47 -11.30 -2.56
C GLN A 116 2.50 -12.05 -3.49
N ALA A 117 2.50 -13.40 -3.47
CA ALA A 117 1.58 -14.22 -4.26
C ALA A 117 0.11 -14.00 -3.83
N LYS A 118 -0.15 -13.92 -2.52
CA LYS A 118 -1.50 -13.61 -2.00
C LYS A 118 -1.94 -12.21 -2.37
N LEU A 119 -1.06 -11.22 -2.26
CA LEU A 119 -1.35 -9.84 -2.67
C LEU A 119 -1.69 -9.75 -4.15
N LEU A 120 -0.95 -10.44 -5.01
CA LEU A 120 -1.24 -10.50 -6.45
C LEU A 120 -2.66 -10.99 -6.71
N ARG A 121 -3.09 -12.05 -6.03
CA ARG A 121 -4.47 -12.56 -6.14
C ARG A 121 -5.49 -11.50 -5.76
N VAL A 122 -5.28 -10.77 -4.66
CA VAL A 122 -6.18 -9.67 -4.27
C VAL A 122 -6.29 -8.61 -5.36
N LEU A 123 -5.15 -8.23 -5.96
CA LEU A 123 -5.12 -7.22 -7.05
C LEU A 123 -5.77 -7.70 -8.35
N GLN A 124 -5.79 -9.01 -8.60
CA GLN A 124 -6.37 -9.60 -9.81
C GLN A 124 -7.84 -9.93 -9.67
N GLU A 125 -8.23 -10.52 -8.53
CA GLU A 125 -9.54 -11.11 -8.30
C GLU A 125 -10.46 -10.21 -7.45
N SER A 126 -9.90 -9.15 -6.83
CA SER A 126 -10.63 -8.27 -5.89
C SER A 126 -11.27 -9.08 -4.74
N GLN A 127 -10.56 -10.07 -4.25
CA GLN A 127 -10.97 -10.96 -3.17
C GLN A 127 -9.79 -11.26 -2.25
N ILE A 128 -10.07 -11.54 -0.99
CA ILE A 128 -9.09 -11.99 0.00
C ILE A 128 -9.46 -13.35 0.54
N ASP A 129 -8.44 -14.15 0.87
CA ASP A 129 -8.58 -15.41 1.59
C ASP A 129 -8.03 -15.20 3.01
N LYS A 130 -8.89 -15.30 4.03
CA LYS A 130 -8.45 -15.29 5.43
C LYS A 130 -7.57 -16.50 5.75
N VAL A 131 -6.62 -16.32 6.65
CA VAL A 131 -5.87 -17.46 7.20
C VAL A 131 -6.85 -18.41 7.89
N GLY A 132 -6.88 -19.68 7.45
CA GLY A 132 -7.84 -20.68 7.93
C GLY A 132 -9.28 -20.46 7.51
N GLY A 133 -9.56 -19.47 6.65
CA GLY A 133 -10.88 -19.24 6.06
C GLY A 133 -11.22 -20.26 4.98
N LYS A 134 -12.53 -20.46 4.73
CA LYS A 134 -13.01 -21.39 3.71
C LYS A 134 -13.42 -20.71 2.42
N ASP A 135 -13.99 -19.52 2.54
CA ASP A 135 -14.57 -18.79 1.41
C ASP A 135 -13.84 -17.47 1.17
N PRO A 136 -13.58 -17.10 -0.10
CA PRO A 136 -13.01 -15.82 -0.43
C PRO A 136 -14.00 -14.68 -0.12
N ILE A 137 -13.46 -13.54 0.32
CA ILE A 137 -14.24 -12.36 0.69
C ILE A 137 -13.98 -11.28 -0.37
N PRO A 138 -15.00 -10.78 -1.08
CA PRO A 138 -14.83 -9.72 -2.05
C PRO A 138 -14.46 -8.39 -1.37
N VAL A 139 -13.50 -7.68 -1.95
CA VAL A 139 -13.04 -6.37 -1.48
C VAL A 139 -12.89 -5.42 -2.66
N ASP A 140 -13.39 -4.19 -2.51
CA ASP A 140 -13.14 -3.09 -3.44
C ASP A 140 -12.18 -2.11 -2.77
N VAL A 141 -10.89 -2.23 -3.04
CA VAL A 141 -9.84 -1.44 -2.38
C VAL A 141 -8.90 -0.86 -3.41
N ARG A 142 -8.67 0.45 -3.33
CA ARG A 142 -7.58 1.10 -4.06
C ARG A 142 -6.27 0.86 -3.33
N VAL A 143 -5.23 0.44 -4.06
CA VAL A 143 -3.92 0.16 -3.48
C VAL A 143 -2.93 1.26 -3.84
N ILE A 144 -2.25 1.79 -2.84
CA ILE A 144 -1.05 2.61 -2.96
C ILE A 144 0.08 1.84 -2.27
N ALA A 145 1.17 1.61 -2.97
CA ALA A 145 2.34 0.94 -2.41
C ALA A 145 3.52 1.91 -2.37
N THR A 146 4.38 1.78 -1.36
CA THR A 146 5.61 2.56 -1.27
C THR A 146 6.83 1.65 -1.15
N THR A 147 7.97 2.14 -1.58
CA THR A 147 9.26 1.48 -1.37
C THR A 147 10.41 2.49 -1.42
N ASN A 148 11.48 2.18 -0.71
CA ASN A 148 12.79 2.84 -0.83
C ASN A 148 13.81 2.01 -1.62
N GLN A 149 13.43 0.82 -2.08
CA GLN A 149 14.29 -0.14 -2.79
C GLN A 149 14.10 -0.07 -4.30
N ASN A 150 15.08 -0.54 -5.04
CA ASN A 150 14.97 -0.81 -6.46
C ASN A 150 14.24 -2.14 -6.69
N LEU A 151 12.92 -2.09 -6.87
CA LEU A 151 12.10 -3.30 -7.06
C LEU A 151 12.49 -4.10 -8.31
N MET A 152 12.91 -3.44 -9.40
CA MET A 152 13.34 -4.17 -10.60
C MET A 152 14.61 -5.00 -10.32
N GLY A 153 15.59 -4.44 -9.61
CA GLY A 153 16.75 -5.21 -9.16
C GLY A 153 16.40 -6.36 -8.20
N MET A 154 15.32 -6.20 -7.43
CA MET A 154 14.80 -7.29 -6.60
C MET A 154 14.10 -8.38 -7.43
N VAL A 155 13.42 -8.01 -8.52
CA VAL A 155 12.87 -8.97 -9.50
C VAL A 155 14.00 -9.78 -10.13
N ASP A 156 15.05 -9.11 -10.63
CA ASP A 156 16.21 -9.76 -11.25
C ASP A 156 16.92 -10.75 -10.29
N SER A 157 16.91 -10.43 -9.00
CA SER A 157 17.49 -11.29 -7.95
C SER A 157 16.53 -12.32 -7.34
N GLY A 158 15.30 -12.42 -7.85
CA GLY A 158 14.27 -13.36 -7.39
C GLY A 158 13.70 -13.06 -6.00
N LYS A 159 13.91 -11.85 -5.47
CA LYS A 159 13.38 -11.41 -4.16
C LYS A 159 11.99 -10.76 -4.25
N PHE A 160 11.60 -10.34 -5.45
CA PHE A 160 10.29 -9.77 -5.72
C PHE A 160 9.71 -10.40 -6.99
N ARG A 161 8.41 -10.65 -7.00
CA ARG A 161 7.75 -11.27 -8.16
C ARG A 161 7.56 -10.24 -9.27
N GLU A 162 7.93 -10.61 -10.48
CA GLU A 162 7.77 -9.78 -11.68
C GLU A 162 6.30 -9.43 -11.96
N ASP A 163 5.41 -10.42 -11.85
CA ASP A 163 3.96 -10.26 -12.08
C ASP A 163 3.33 -9.26 -11.09
N LEU A 164 3.73 -9.30 -9.83
CA LEU A 164 3.31 -8.35 -8.81
C LEU A 164 3.87 -6.95 -9.09
N PHE A 165 5.15 -6.85 -9.48
CA PHE A 165 5.76 -5.57 -9.82
C PHE A 165 4.95 -4.83 -10.88
N PHE A 166 4.64 -5.47 -12.02
CA PHE A 166 3.85 -4.82 -13.07
C PHE A 166 2.42 -4.50 -12.64
N ARG A 167 1.83 -5.27 -11.74
CA ARG A 167 0.49 -5.00 -11.23
C ARG A 167 0.45 -3.83 -10.23
N LEU A 168 1.51 -3.61 -9.47
CA LEU A 168 1.64 -2.49 -8.53
C LEU A 168 2.12 -1.21 -9.22
N ASN A 169 3.04 -1.30 -10.17
CA ASN A 169 3.70 -0.16 -10.81
C ASN A 169 2.93 0.37 -12.02
N VAL A 170 1.60 0.54 -11.89
CA VAL A 170 0.76 1.07 -12.97
C VAL A 170 0.95 2.58 -13.11
N ILE A 171 0.96 3.30 -12.00
CA ILE A 171 1.26 4.73 -11.96
C ILE A 171 2.46 4.93 -11.02
N PRO A 172 3.68 5.05 -11.57
CA PRO A 172 4.87 5.33 -10.78
C PRO A 172 4.93 6.82 -10.39
N LEU A 173 5.21 7.09 -9.12
CA LEU A 173 5.48 8.42 -8.60
C LEU A 173 6.83 8.39 -7.87
N SER A 174 7.72 9.30 -8.24
CA SER A 174 9.03 9.46 -7.59
C SER A 174 9.04 10.72 -6.74
N LEU A 175 9.24 10.53 -5.43
CA LEU A 175 9.33 11.62 -4.49
C LEU A 175 10.81 12.04 -4.37
N PRO A 176 11.18 13.30 -4.65
CA PRO A 176 12.57 13.73 -4.57
C PRO A 176 13.10 13.59 -3.13
N PRO A 177 14.39 13.31 -2.93
CA PRO A 177 14.99 13.23 -1.61
C PRO A 177 14.98 14.60 -0.91
N LEU A 178 15.03 14.59 0.43
CA LEU A 178 14.94 15.85 1.22
C LEU A 178 16.05 16.85 0.88
N ARG A 179 17.27 16.36 0.58
CA ARG A 179 18.39 17.22 0.18
C ARG A 179 18.14 18.05 -1.09
N ASP A 180 17.25 17.60 -1.96
CA ASP A 180 16.88 18.27 -3.20
C ASP A 180 15.68 19.22 -3.02
N ARG A 181 15.17 19.34 -1.79
CA ARG A 181 14.03 20.18 -1.40
C ARG A 181 14.40 21.23 -0.35
N MET A 182 15.68 21.53 -0.19
CA MET A 182 16.10 22.56 0.76
C MET A 182 15.52 23.90 0.33
N GLU A 183 14.62 24.41 1.14
CA GLU A 183 13.90 25.69 1.01
C GLU A 183 14.42 26.67 2.06
#